data_79820dfccfbf76f11704f643e308ebe9
#
_entry.id   79820dfccfbf76f11704f643e308ebe9
#
_cell.length_a   1.000
_cell.length_b   1.000
_cell.length_c   1.000
_cell.angle_alpha   90.00
_cell.angle_beta   90.00
_cell.angle_gamma   90.00
#
_symmetry.space_group_name_H-M   'P 1'
#
loop_
_entity.id
_entity.type
_entity.pdbx_description
1 polymer ?
#
loop_
_entity_poly.entity_id
_entity_poly.type
_entity_poly.pdbx_seq_one_letter_code
_entity_poly.pdbx_strand_id
1 'polypeptide(L)'
;QYFSVGSTKMRGSHAQENIMAAVLAAREHGATPESIQKVIDTYKGMPHRLEYIRRVGGVEFFNDSKATNVHAVMRALDAFEENVILIMGGKDTNLNYAPLRDRIQRKVKSLILVGEAKERINRDIGDYSETFLIGTFEEAVLISYQKSRIGDTVLLSPGASSFDVFDSYVERGNYFKELVLQFK
;
A
#
# COMPACT_ATOMS: atom_id res chain seq x y z
N GLN A 1 25.38 18.09 9.36
CA GLN A 1 25.69 16.98 8.47
C GLN A 1 24.45 16.61 7.67
N TYR A 2 24.60 16.32 6.38
CA TYR A 2 23.50 15.98 5.48
C TYR A 2 23.60 14.52 5.09
N PHE A 3 22.45 13.85 4.95
CA PHE A 3 22.32 12.50 4.41
C PHE A 3 21.51 12.53 3.12
N SER A 4 21.93 11.77 2.12
CA SER A 4 21.16 11.65 0.88
C SER A 4 20.06 10.62 1.04
N VAL A 5 18.83 10.97 0.69
CA VAL A 5 17.70 10.04 0.65
C VAL A 5 17.28 9.68 -0.78
N GLY A 6 18.02 10.18 -1.80
CA GLY A 6 17.71 9.93 -3.20
C GLY A 6 17.85 8.47 -3.65
N SER A 7 18.66 7.68 -2.93
CA SER A 7 18.91 6.26 -3.18
C SER A 7 17.97 5.32 -2.43
N THR A 8 17.21 5.84 -1.45
CA THR A 8 16.30 4.98 -0.68
C THR A 8 15.21 4.36 -1.55
N LYS A 9 14.89 3.09 -1.27
CA LYS A 9 13.81 2.37 -1.93
C LYS A 9 12.44 2.58 -1.26
N MET A 10 12.42 3.27 -0.12
CA MET A 10 11.19 3.57 0.59
C MET A 10 10.49 4.77 -0.03
N ARG A 11 9.15 4.70 -0.15
CA ARG A 11 8.31 5.74 -0.75
C ARG A 11 7.50 6.50 0.29
N GLY A 12 7.17 7.76 -0.03
CA GLY A 12 6.30 8.64 0.74
C GLY A 12 7.00 9.48 1.80
N SER A 13 6.37 10.59 2.20
CA SER A 13 6.90 11.53 3.20
C SER A 13 7.11 10.88 4.57
N HIS A 14 6.23 9.95 4.94
CA HIS A 14 6.36 9.19 6.19
C HIS A 14 7.63 8.31 6.24
N ALA A 15 8.12 7.84 5.09
CA ALA A 15 9.39 7.12 5.02
C ALA A 15 10.55 8.06 5.36
N GLN A 16 10.53 9.29 4.86
CA GLN A 16 11.54 10.32 5.20
C GLN A 16 11.49 10.68 6.67
N GLU A 17 10.30 10.86 7.25
CA GLU A 17 10.11 11.09 8.69
C GLU A 17 10.73 9.97 9.53
N ASN A 18 10.49 8.70 9.16
CA ASN A 18 11.06 7.54 9.82
C ASN A 18 12.60 7.46 9.68
N ILE A 19 13.11 7.77 8.48
CA ILE A 19 14.57 7.85 8.26
C ILE A 19 15.19 8.91 9.16
N MET A 20 14.60 10.12 9.24
CA MET A 20 15.11 11.18 10.10
C MET A 20 15.15 10.77 11.57
N ALA A 21 14.07 10.15 12.07
CA ALA A 21 14.02 9.66 13.44
C ALA A 21 15.10 8.57 13.70
N ALA A 22 15.25 7.63 12.77
CA ALA A 22 16.25 6.57 12.88
C ALA A 22 17.69 7.13 12.83
N VAL A 23 17.95 8.11 11.97
CA VAL A 23 19.26 8.79 11.89
C VAL A 23 19.61 9.49 13.20
N LEU A 24 18.65 10.22 13.79
CA LEU A 24 18.87 10.90 15.08
C LEU A 24 19.20 9.87 16.17
N ALA A 25 18.42 8.81 16.29
CA ALA A 25 18.65 7.76 17.27
C ALA A 25 20.01 7.07 17.06
N ALA A 26 20.34 6.72 15.83
CA ALA A 26 21.61 6.05 15.52
C ALA A 26 22.83 6.93 15.86
N ARG A 27 22.75 8.23 15.58
CA ARG A 27 23.82 9.19 15.93
C ARG A 27 24.04 9.30 17.42
N GLU A 28 22.96 9.42 18.21
CA GLU A 28 23.03 9.45 19.67
C GLU A 28 23.70 8.20 20.25
N HIS A 29 23.61 7.06 19.54
CA HIS A 29 24.22 5.80 19.93
C HIS A 29 25.61 5.57 19.26
N GLY A 30 26.20 6.60 18.67
CA GLY A 30 27.57 6.58 18.17
C GLY A 30 27.75 5.95 16.79
N ALA A 31 26.69 5.76 16.01
CA ALA A 31 26.83 5.28 14.65
C ALA A 31 27.55 6.30 13.76
N THR A 32 28.46 5.82 12.90
CA THR A 32 29.19 6.69 11.98
C THR A 32 28.32 7.15 10.81
N PRO A 33 28.60 8.33 10.23
CA PRO A 33 27.87 8.82 9.06
C PRO A 33 27.86 7.85 7.88
N GLU A 34 28.97 7.18 7.64
CA GLU A 34 29.12 6.21 6.54
C GLU A 34 28.23 4.99 6.76
N SER A 35 28.14 4.49 8.00
CA SER A 35 27.27 3.37 8.35
C SER A 35 25.80 3.75 8.22
N ILE A 36 25.42 4.95 8.65
CA ILE A 36 24.04 5.47 8.50
C ILE A 36 23.67 5.59 7.02
N GLN A 37 24.51 6.24 6.19
CA GLN A 37 24.25 6.39 4.76
C GLN A 37 24.12 5.04 4.07
N LYS A 38 25.01 4.08 4.39
CA LYS A 38 24.94 2.71 3.85
C LYS A 38 23.58 2.05 4.14
N VAL A 39 23.04 2.22 5.36
CA VAL A 39 21.71 1.68 5.71
C VAL A 39 20.62 2.37 4.90
N ILE A 40 20.63 3.71 4.78
CA ILE A 40 19.65 4.45 3.97
C ILE A 40 19.64 3.93 2.52
N ASP A 41 20.80 3.67 1.94
CA ASP A 41 20.96 3.24 0.55
C ASP A 41 20.52 1.78 0.32
N THR A 42 20.65 0.93 1.32
CA THR A 42 20.47 -0.52 1.17
C THR A 42 19.19 -1.08 1.79
N TYR A 43 18.57 -0.34 2.72
CA TYR A 43 17.37 -0.80 3.41
C TYR A 43 16.16 -0.84 2.46
N LYS A 44 15.53 -2.01 2.36
CA LYS A 44 14.41 -2.26 1.43
C LYS A 44 13.03 -1.97 2.01
N GLY A 45 12.95 -1.49 3.25
CA GLY A 45 11.69 -1.36 3.97
C GLY A 45 11.27 -2.63 4.70
N MET A 46 10.13 -2.57 5.37
CA MET A 46 9.54 -3.72 6.07
C MET A 46 8.54 -4.44 5.14
N PRO A 47 8.47 -5.79 5.19
CA PRO A 47 7.43 -6.53 4.48
C PRO A 47 6.03 -5.99 4.81
N HIS A 48 5.15 -5.98 3.82
CA HIS A 48 3.75 -5.55 3.93
C HIS A 48 3.53 -4.07 4.30
N ARG A 49 4.56 -3.20 4.15
CA ARG A 49 4.48 -1.75 4.33
C ARG A 49 4.97 -1.03 3.09
N LEU A 50 4.07 -0.70 2.16
CA LEU A 50 4.40 -0.19 0.82
C LEU A 50 5.53 -0.98 0.16
N GLU A 51 5.55 -2.29 0.38
CA GLU A 51 6.53 -3.22 -0.15
C GLU A 51 6.38 -3.30 -1.67
N TYR A 52 7.41 -2.87 -2.41
CA TYR A 52 7.44 -3.08 -3.86
C TYR A 52 7.63 -4.58 -4.14
N ILE A 53 6.75 -5.16 -4.93
CA ILE A 53 6.80 -6.58 -5.29
C ILE A 53 7.54 -6.77 -6.61
N ARG A 54 6.98 -6.25 -7.69
CA ARG A 54 7.55 -6.32 -9.03
C ARG A 54 6.81 -5.43 -10.01
N ARG A 55 7.36 -5.36 -11.24
CA ARG A 55 6.69 -4.75 -12.40
C ARG A 55 6.30 -5.84 -13.39
N VAL A 56 5.05 -5.82 -13.86
CA VAL A 56 4.52 -6.76 -14.86
C VAL A 56 3.79 -5.96 -15.92
N GLY A 57 4.09 -6.16 -17.21
CA GLY A 57 3.43 -5.44 -18.30
C GLY A 57 3.50 -3.91 -18.18
N GLY A 58 4.53 -3.37 -17.50
CA GLY A 58 4.65 -1.93 -17.25
C GLY A 58 3.85 -1.41 -16.04
N VAL A 59 3.15 -2.28 -15.30
CA VAL A 59 2.38 -1.99 -14.08
C VAL A 59 3.21 -2.34 -12.84
N GLU A 60 3.28 -1.45 -11.86
CA GLU A 60 3.97 -1.69 -10.59
C GLU A 60 3.02 -2.22 -9.52
N PHE A 61 3.47 -3.22 -8.74
CA PHE A 61 2.68 -3.83 -7.67
C PHE A 61 3.29 -3.54 -6.30
N PHE A 62 2.45 -3.01 -5.39
CA PHE A 62 2.83 -2.69 -4.01
C PHE A 62 1.94 -3.40 -3.01
N ASN A 63 2.57 -3.99 -1.98
CA ASN A 63 1.92 -4.65 -0.88
C ASN A 63 1.98 -3.79 0.38
N ASP A 64 0.83 -3.29 0.79
CA ASP A 64 0.65 -2.55 2.05
C ASP A 64 -0.40 -3.25 2.93
N SER A 65 -0.37 -4.58 2.97
CA SER A 65 -1.36 -5.39 3.71
C SER A 65 -1.44 -5.01 5.20
N LYS A 66 -0.39 -4.40 5.76
CA LYS A 66 -0.37 -3.89 7.14
C LYS A 66 -1.22 -2.63 7.34
N ALA A 67 -1.69 -1.97 6.29
CA ALA A 67 -2.64 -0.85 6.37
C ALA A 67 -4.03 -1.36 6.77
N THR A 68 -4.22 -1.65 8.05
CA THR A 68 -5.46 -2.19 8.63
C THR A 68 -6.42 -1.13 9.15
N ASN A 69 -6.18 0.13 8.83
CA ASN A 69 -7.02 1.26 9.20
C ASN A 69 -6.97 2.37 8.15
N VAL A 70 -7.93 3.28 8.22
CA VAL A 70 -8.14 4.37 7.25
C VAL A 70 -6.94 5.31 7.16
N HIS A 71 -6.32 5.65 8.32
CA HIS A 71 -5.18 6.56 8.34
C HIS A 71 -3.94 5.97 7.62
N ALA A 72 -3.73 4.66 7.74
CA ALA A 72 -2.65 3.99 7.03
C ALA A 72 -2.85 4.07 5.50
N VAL A 73 -4.09 3.86 5.01
CA VAL A 73 -4.42 4.01 3.57
C VAL A 73 -4.19 5.44 3.09
N MET A 74 -4.56 6.45 3.89
CA MET A 74 -4.27 7.85 3.55
C MET A 74 -2.77 8.06 3.32
N ARG A 75 -1.93 7.59 4.26
CA ARG A 75 -0.46 7.70 4.16
C ARG A 75 0.10 6.91 2.98
N ALA A 76 -0.47 5.73 2.69
CA ALA A 76 -0.08 4.95 1.52
C ALA A 76 -0.38 5.68 0.21
N LEU A 77 -1.59 6.25 0.06
CA LEU A 77 -1.97 7.03 -1.13
C LEU A 77 -1.13 8.30 -1.29
N ASP A 78 -0.66 8.91 -0.20
CA ASP A 78 0.22 10.08 -0.27
C ASP A 78 1.60 9.78 -0.87
N ALA A 79 1.98 8.50 -0.98
CA ALA A 79 3.22 8.06 -1.63
C ALA A 79 3.14 7.97 -3.17
N PHE A 80 1.95 8.15 -3.75
CA PHE A 80 1.68 8.10 -5.19
C PHE A 80 1.05 9.40 -5.66
N GLU A 81 1.28 9.79 -6.91
CA GLU A 81 0.69 10.99 -7.49
C GLU A 81 -0.72 10.70 -8.01
N GLU A 82 -0.86 9.75 -8.92
CA GLU A 82 -2.12 9.36 -9.57
C GLU A 82 -2.06 7.93 -10.13
N ASN A 83 -3.10 7.51 -10.86
CA ASN A 83 -3.18 6.24 -11.59
C ASN A 83 -3.04 5.00 -10.69
N VAL A 84 -3.56 5.07 -9.47
CA VAL A 84 -3.58 3.96 -8.52
C VAL A 84 -4.83 3.10 -8.76
N ILE A 85 -4.62 1.78 -8.89
CA ILE A 85 -5.67 0.79 -8.76
C ILE A 85 -5.57 0.24 -7.34
N LEU A 86 -6.55 0.61 -6.52
CA LEU A 86 -6.51 0.37 -5.08
C LEU A 86 -7.37 -0.84 -4.72
N ILE A 87 -6.76 -1.83 -4.06
CA ILE A 87 -7.48 -2.97 -3.47
C ILE A 87 -7.71 -2.68 -2.00
N MET A 88 -8.99 -2.62 -1.59
CA MET A 88 -9.41 -2.39 -0.21
C MET A 88 -10.40 -3.45 0.26
N GLY A 89 -10.48 -3.60 1.60
CA GLY A 89 -11.44 -4.47 2.26
C GLY A 89 -10.81 -5.42 3.27
N GLY A 90 -11.64 -6.31 3.78
CA GLY A 90 -11.31 -7.18 4.90
C GLY A 90 -12.47 -7.22 5.90
N LYS A 91 -12.19 -7.50 7.18
CA LYS A 91 -13.18 -7.57 8.26
C LYS A 91 -13.88 -6.24 8.49
N ASP A 92 -15.21 -6.23 8.51
CA ASP A 92 -15.97 -5.03 8.86
C ASP A 92 -15.93 -4.78 10.38
N THR A 93 -15.21 -3.74 10.78
CA THR A 93 -15.11 -3.26 12.16
C THR A 93 -15.78 -1.90 12.36
N ASN A 94 -16.73 -1.56 11.50
CA ASN A 94 -17.51 -0.33 11.54
C ASN A 94 -16.67 0.97 11.40
N LEU A 95 -15.61 0.93 10.60
CA LEU A 95 -14.77 2.09 10.34
C LEU A 95 -15.49 3.10 9.44
N ASN A 96 -15.15 4.39 9.59
CA ASN A 96 -15.57 5.47 8.71
C ASN A 96 -14.50 5.72 7.65
N TYR A 97 -14.81 5.46 6.38
CA TYR A 97 -13.88 5.64 5.25
C TYR A 97 -14.00 7.01 4.57
N ALA A 98 -14.97 7.85 4.94
CA ALA A 98 -15.18 9.18 4.35
C ALA A 98 -13.91 10.08 4.32
N PRO A 99 -12.94 10.00 5.26
CA PRO A 99 -11.71 10.79 5.18
C PRO A 99 -10.83 10.47 3.96
N LEU A 100 -11.08 9.36 3.25
CA LEU A 100 -10.35 8.99 2.03
C LEU A 100 -10.86 9.69 0.76
N ARG A 101 -12.06 10.27 0.75
CA ARG A 101 -12.77 10.78 -0.44
C ARG A 101 -11.89 11.59 -1.38
N ASP A 102 -11.27 12.62 -0.86
CA ASP A 102 -10.42 13.52 -1.63
C ASP A 102 -9.22 12.81 -2.28
N ARG A 103 -8.59 11.88 -1.56
CA ARG A 103 -7.47 11.08 -2.10
C ARG A 103 -7.92 10.07 -3.14
N ILE A 104 -9.06 9.40 -2.91
CA ILE A 104 -9.65 8.48 -3.89
C ILE A 104 -9.94 9.25 -5.18
N GLN A 105 -10.66 10.35 -5.10
CA GLN A 105 -11.03 11.13 -6.27
C GLN A 105 -9.82 11.62 -7.09
N ARG A 106 -8.75 12.02 -6.42
CA ARG A 106 -7.59 12.58 -7.11
C ARG A 106 -6.59 11.54 -7.61
N LYS A 107 -6.48 10.39 -6.95
CA LYS A 107 -5.35 9.48 -7.17
C LYS A 107 -5.76 8.07 -7.62
N VAL A 108 -6.98 7.65 -7.30
CA VAL A 108 -7.44 6.29 -7.57
C VAL A 108 -8.24 6.23 -8.85
N LYS A 109 -7.69 5.53 -9.83
CA LYS A 109 -8.33 5.27 -11.12
C LYS A 109 -9.44 4.22 -11.01
N SER A 110 -9.17 3.14 -10.25
CA SER A 110 -10.14 2.09 -10.00
C SER A 110 -10.02 1.61 -8.55
N LEU A 111 -11.16 1.43 -7.90
CA LEU A 111 -11.28 0.94 -6.52
C LEU A 111 -11.85 -0.48 -6.56
N ILE A 112 -11.07 -1.44 -6.09
CA ILE A 112 -11.42 -2.86 -6.05
C ILE A 112 -11.72 -3.24 -4.60
N LEU A 113 -12.98 -3.59 -4.32
CA LEU A 113 -13.46 -3.84 -2.97
C LEU A 113 -13.77 -5.33 -2.76
N VAL A 114 -13.22 -5.90 -1.68
CA VAL A 114 -13.37 -7.33 -1.35
C VAL A 114 -13.52 -7.55 0.16
N GLY A 115 -14.11 -8.68 0.56
CA GLY A 115 -14.30 -9.02 1.98
C GLY A 115 -15.55 -8.39 2.60
N GLU A 116 -15.72 -8.56 3.91
CA GLU A 116 -16.92 -8.14 4.65
C GLU A 116 -17.16 -6.62 4.60
N ALA A 117 -16.09 -5.81 4.64
CA ALA A 117 -16.19 -4.36 4.68
C ALA A 117 -16.55 -3.71 3.34
N LYS A 118 -16.60 -4.45 2.22
CA LYS A 118 -16.75 -3.90 0.87
C LYS A 118 -17.97 -2.99 0.69
N GLU A 119 -19.13 -3.36 1.22
CA GLU A 119 -20.36 -2.58 1.09
C GLU A 119 -20.28 -1.25 1.88
N ARG A 120 -19.66 -1.27 3.06
CA ARG A 120 -19.42 -0.06 3.85
C ARG A 120 -18.45 0.88 3.15
N ILE A 121 -17.34 0.34 2.65
CA ILE A 121 -16.34 1.13 1.91
C ILE A 121 -16.99 1.75 0.67
N ASN A 122 -17.76 0.96 -0.09
CA ASN A 122 -18.48 1.43 -1.27
C ASN A 122 -19.43 2.58 -0.95
N ARG A 123 -20.23 2.46 0.10
CA ARG A 123 -21.17 3.51 0.54
C ARG A 123 -20.44 4.82 0.91
N ASP A 124 -19.28 4.73 1.54
CA ASP A 124 -18.55 5.89 2.04
C ASP A 124 -17.71 6.59 0.96
N ILE A 125 -17.16 5.82 -0.01
CA ILE A 125 -16.17 6.33 -0.99
C ILE A 125 -16.32 5.76 -2.40
N GLY A 126 -17.28 4.88 -2.68
CA GLY A 126 -17.42 4.21 -3.99
C GLY A 126 -17.71 5.15 -5.16
N ASP A 127 -18.41 6.27 -4.91
CA ASP A 127 -18.80 7.23 -5.95
C ASP A 127 -17.63 8.13 -6.42
N TYR A 128 -16.44 8.01 -5.80
CA TYR A 128 -15.31 8.89 -6.08
C TYR A 128 -14.29 8.31 -7.08
N SER A 129 -14.50 7.07 -7.56
CA SER A 129 -13.72 6.42 -8.62
C SER A 129 -14.52 5.30 -9.29
N GLU A 130 -14.00 4.72 -10.38
CA GLU A 130 -14.57 3.50 -10.95
C GLU A 130 -14.45 2.36 -9.93
N THR A 131 -15.58 1.88 -9.38
CA THR A 131 -15.58 0.95 -8.24
C THR A 131 -16.15 -0.42 -8.61
N PHE A 132 -15.48 -1.48 -8.13
CA PHE A 132 -15.85 -2.88 -8.36
C PHE A 132 -15.97 -3.61 -7.02
N LEU A 133 -17.12 -4.25 -6.79
CA LEU A 133 -17.37 -5.13 -5.63
C LEU A 133 -17.10 -6.58 -6.05
N ILE A 134 -16.11 -7.20 -5.44
CA ILE A 134 -15.57 -8.49 -5.87
C ILE A 134 -15.89 -9.56 -4.82
N GLY A 135 -16.06 -10.82 -5.30
CA GLY A 135 -16.40 -11.97 -4.45
C GLY A 135 -15.22 -12.52 -3.67
N THR A 136 -14.08 -12.71 -4.32
CA THR A 136 -12.89 -13.35 -3.74
C THR A 136 -11.65 -12.46 -3.83
N PHE A 137 -10.67 -12.75 -2.98
CA PHE A 137 -9.42 -12.00 -2.98
C PHE A 137 -8.61 -12.23 -4.26
N GLU A 138 -8.63 -13.45 -4.79
CA GLU A 138 -7.98 -13.82 -6.06
C GLU A 138 -8.54 -13.02 -7.21
N GLU A 139 -9.87 -12.95 -7.32
CA GLU A 139 -10.55 -12.15 -8.35
C GLU A 139 -10.19 -10.66 -8.21
N ALA A 140 -10.11 -10.13 -6.98
CA ALA A 140 -9.74 -8.74 -6.75
C ALA A 140 -8.33 -8.44 -7.29
N VAL A 141 -7.37 -9.33 -7.05
CA VAL A 141 -6.00 -9.19 -7.57
C VAL A 141 -5.97 -9.33 -9.10
N LEU A 142 -6.70 -10.29 -9.67
CA LEU A 142 -6.79 -10.49 -11.12
C LEU A 142 -7.42 -9.27 -11.82
N ILE A 143 -8.56 -8.80 -11.32
CA ILE A 143 -9.27 -7.65 -11.89
C ILE A 143 -8.44 -6.38 -11.77
N SER A 144 -7.70 -6.19 -10.68
CA SER A 144 -6.80 -5.05 -10.53
C SER A 144 -5.75 -5.01 -11.64
N TYR A 145 -5.19 -6.16 -12.03
CA TYR A 145 -4.27 -6.25 -13.16
C TYR A 145 -4.97 -6.01 -14.51
N GLN A 146 -6.14 -6.60 -14.73
CA GLN A 146 -6.91 -6.43 -15.98
C GLN A 146 -7.35 -4.98 -16.22
N LYS A 147 -7.64 -4.22 -15.15
CA LYS A 147 -8.02 -2.80 -15.23
C LYS A 147 -6.82 -1.86 -15.35
N SER A 148 -5.62 -2.37 -15.12
CA SER A 148 -4.38 -1.58 -15.20
C SER A 148 -3.90 -1.38 -16.63
N ARG A 149 -3.12 -0.33 -16.83
CA ARG A 149 -2.40 -0.01 -18.07
C ARG A 149 -0.93 0.28 -17.74
N ILE A 150 -0.10 0.29 -18.77
CA ILE A 150 1.32 0.71 -18.62
C ILE A 150 1.39 2.06 -17.90
N GLY A 151 2.18 2.12 -16.82
CA GLY A 151 2.35 3.30 -15.97
C GLY A 151 1.45 3.31 -14.73
N ASP A 152 0.41 2.46 -14.65
CA ASP A 152 -0.43 2.35 -13.46
C ASP A 152 0.30 1.64 -12.29
N THR A 153 -0.20 1.88 -11.10
CA THR A 153 0.22 1.17 -9.87
C THR A 153 -0.96 0.39 -9.29
N VAL A 154 -0.78 -0.91 -9.07
CA VAL A 154 -1.68 -1.72 -8.24
C VAL A 154 -1.19 -1.70 -6.80
N LEU A 155 -2.03 -1.21 -5.91
CA LEU A 155 -1.75 -1.07 -4.48
C LEU A 155 -2.74 -1.89 -3.65
N LEU A 156 -2.24 -2.90 -2.93
CA LEU A 156 -2.99 -3.52 -1.84
C LEU A 156 -2.82 -2.66 -0.58
N SER A 157 -3.82 -1.89 -0.21
CA SER A 157 -3.86 -1.12 1.05
C SER A 157 -5.27 -1.22 1.65
N PRO A 158 -5.54 -2.29 2.41
CA PRO A 158 -6.91 -2.76 2.69
C PRO A 158 -7.79 -1.82 3.50
N GLY A 159 -7.20 -1.03 4.42
CA GLY A 159 -7.97 -0.15 5.31
C GLY A 159 -8.80 -0.88 6.38
N ALA A 160 -8.74 -2.21 6.40
CA ALA A 160 -9.44 -3.09 7.31
C ALA A 160 -8.55 -4.26 7.75
N SER A 161 -8.87 -4.89 8.88
CA SER A 161 -8.16 -6.09 9.33
C SER A 161 -8.43 -7.27 8.38
N SER A 162 -7.61 -8.33 8.47
CA SER A 162 -7.68 -9.48 7.56
C SER A 162 -8.55 -10.63 8.07
N PHE A 163 -9.10 -10.53 9.29
CA PHE A 163 -9.72 -11.64 10.03
C PHE A 163 -11.10 -12.09 9.51
N ASP A 164 -11.50 -11.68 8.31
CA ASP A 164 -12.65 -12.24 7.57
C ASP A 164 -12.26 -13.47 6.74
N VAL A 165 -11.04 -13.49 6.17
CA VAL A 165 -10.59 -14.56 5.27
C VAL A 165 -9.21 -15.09 5.66
N PHE A 166 -8.36 -14.30 6.32
CA PHE A 166 -6.98 -14.63 6.66
C PHE A 166 -6.72 -14.53 8.16
N ASP A 167 -5.84 -15.35 8.69
CA ASP A 167 -5.47 -15.32 10.11
C ASP A 167 -4.61 -14.12 10.50
N SER A 168 -4.00 -13.46 9.52
CA SER A 168 -3.17 -12.27 9.74
C SER A 168 -3.01 -11.41 8.50
N TYR A 169 -2.62 -10.12 8.70
CA TYR A 169 -2.20 -9.27 7.58
C TYR A 169 -0.96 -9.81 6.86
N VAL A 170 -0.13 -10.61 7.54
CA VAL A 170 1.07 -11.24 6.95
C VAL A 170 0.64 -12.29 5.94
N GLU A 171 -0.31 -13.15 6.30
CA GLU A 171 -0.85 -14.17 5.40
C GLU A 171 -1.50 -13.52 4.18
N ARG A 172 -2.41 -12.54 4.37
CA ARG A 172 -3.01 -11.79 3.27
C ARG A 172 -1.96 -11.16 2.34
N GLY A 173 -0.93 -10.57 2.91
CA GLY A 173 0.13 -9.93 2.13
C GLY A 173 1.03 -10.94 1.41
N ASN A 174 1.31 -12.10 1.99
CA ASN A 174 2.04 -13.18 1.32
C ASN A 174 1.22 -13.75 0.16
N TYR A 175 -0.08 -13.99 0.39
CA TYR A 175 -0.96 -14.49 -0.65
C TYR A 175 -1.09 -13.50 -1.82
N PHE A 176 -1.17 -12.19 -1.54
CA PHE A 176 -1.09 -11.17 -2.59
C PHE A 176 0.20 -11.29 -3.41
N LYS A 177 1.36 -11.45 -2.76
CA LYS A 177 2.64 -11.62 -3.46
C LYS A 177 2.65 -12.87 -4.34
N GLU A 178 2.16 -13.99 -3.84
CA GLU A 178 2.07 -15.25 -4.59
C GLU A 178 1.24 -15.08 -5.87
N LEU A 179 0.07 -14.43 -5.78
CA LEU A 179 -0.79 -14.16 -6.94
C LEU A 179 -0.09 -13.24 -7.95
N VAL A 180 0.53 -12.16 -7.49
CA VAL A 180 1.25 -11.22 -8.36
C VAL A 180 2.45 -11.88 -9.04
N LEU A 181 3.13 -12.82 -8.39
CA LEU A 181 4.28 -13.54 -8.97
C LEU A 181 3.87 -14.51 -10.11
N GLN A 182 2.60 -14.89 -10.19
CA GLN A 182 2.07 -15.75 -11.27
C GLN A 182 1.78 -14.98 -12.57
N PHE A 183 1.63 -13.65 -12.53
CA PHE A 183 1.40 -12.85 -13.73
C PHE A 183 2.63 -12.90 -14.65
N LYS A 184 2.38 -12.89 -15.97
CA LYS A 184 3.41 -12.96 -17.02
C LYS A 184 3.52 -11.64 -17.76
#